data_909fee69615a218648af3204f53c8499
#
_entry.id   909fee69615a218648af3204f53c8499
#
_cell.length_a   1.000
_cell.length_b   1.000
_cell.length_c   1.000
_cell.angle_alpha   90.00
_cell.angle_beta   90.00
_cell.angle_gamma   90.00
#
_symmetry.space_group_name_H-M   'P 1'
#
loop_
_entity.id
_entity.type
_entity.pdbx_description
1 polymer ?
#
loop_
_entity_poly.entity_id
_entity_poly.type
_entity_poly.pdbx_seq_one_letter_code
_entity_poly.pdbx_strand_id
1 'polypeptide(L)'
;MKKLLSLLALLAGCATTESPVPMAPSPGRTIRIGSVQPKSRLIDWRVKDAAQVLARVDANLAELENLVHKAGEAKCDVVALPEDTLGLGLWEEAAHGNLGDVLPQAVDRMLDRLGKAAAAHRMYLVCCNDTFDSGAVRNSAFFLGRDGREIGRYHKVNMPIHELHKKRGEGFPVFPTPDLGTVGMLICYDMVFPEAARCLALGGADIIFHPTLGGAAMGDADISLAAFRTRAVENYVYVVVSQRGAGTMILSPQGKVIAKAEGKDEIAIADIDPAAGRAGGDSMNHADDMRARLFRERSPEAFSMITRSDPPVLKKVPAEITIDEAVRISRSGHTEGEAKFNEAARLARDGKKDAAIRAFEALTAEYPRTWIDRISRERLADLRK
;
A
#
# COMPACT_ATOMS: atom_id res chain seq x y z
N MET A 1 -31.94 -5.06 65.05
CA MET A 1 -31.84 -3.99 64.06
C MET A 1 -30.70 -4.38 63.11
N LYS A 2 -31.03 -5.05 62.01
CA LYS A 2 -30.05 -5.51 60.97
C LYS A 2 -30.12 -4.54 59.82
N LYS A 3 -28.98 -3.90 59.49
CA LYS A 3 -28.83 -3.03 58.30
C LYS A 3 -28.63 -3.91 57.09
N LEU A 4 -29.54 -3.80 56.10
CA LEU A 4 -29.38 -4.31 54.77
C LEU A 4 -28.50 -3.34 53.97
N LEU A 5 -27.32 -3.78 53.52
CA LEU A 5 -26.54 -3.08 52.51
C LEU A 5 -26.98 -3.60 51.11
N SER A 6 -27.59 -2.72 50.34
CA SER A 6 -27.88 -2.97 48.92
C SER A 6 -26.62 -2.76 48.11
N LEU A 7 -26.14 -3.80 47.49
CA LEU A 7 -25.06 -3.77 46.48
C LEU A 7 -25.70 -3.48 45.12
N LEU A 8 -25.58 -2.22 44.65
CA LEU A 8 -25.90 -1.88 43.24
C LEU A 8 -24.71 -2.30 42.39
N ALA A 9 -24.85 -3.37 41.62
CA ALA A 9 -23.92 -3.71 40.56
C ALA A 9 -24.20 -2.79 39.35
N LEU A 10 -23.28 -1.87 39.04
CA LEU A 10 -23.26 -1.15 37.78
C LEU A 10 -22.86 -2.15 36.69
N LEU A 11 -23.82 -2.59 35.90
CA LEU A 11 -23.60 -3.20 34.62
C LEU A 11 -23.18 -2.09 33.63
N ALA A 12 -21.89 -1.86 33.45
CA ALA A 12 -21.38 -1.12 32.33
C ALA A 12 -21.61 -1.95 31.08
N GLY A 13 -22.72 -1.70 30.39
CA GLY A 13 -22.97 -2.24 29.07
C GLY A 13 -21.92 -1.67 28.10
N CYS A 14 -21.00 -2.52 27.66
CA CYS A 14 -20.20 -2.25 26.47
C CYS A 14 -21.19 -2.17 25.29
N ALA A 15 -21.61 -0.98 24.93
CA ALA A 15 -22.30 -0.74 23.65
C ALA A 15 -21.24 -0.97 22.56
N THR A 16 -21.25 -2.16 21.97
CA THR A 16 -20.61 -2.39 20.68
C THR A 16 -21.36 -1.51 19.69
N THR A 17 -20.75 -0.37 19.32
CA THR A 17 -21.21 0.39 18.17
C THR A 17 -21.02 -0.50 16.95
N GLU A 18 -22.10 -1.17 16.53
CA GLU A 18 -22.12 -1.83 15.24
C GLU A 18 -21.72 -0.80 14.19
N SER A 19 -20.62 -1.06 13.49
CA SER A 19 -20.25 -0.27 12.33
C SER A 19 -21.41 -0.26 11.36
N PRO A 20 -21.76 0.89 10.74
CA PRO A 20 -22.89 0.94 9.81
C PRO A 20 -22.69 -0.11 8.72
N VAL A 21 -23.69 -0.95 8.52
CA VAL A 21 -23.68 -1.98 7.47
C VAL A 21 -23.44 -1.27 6.13
N PRO A 22 -22.40 -1.62 5.37
CA PRO A 22 -22.12 -0.99 4.10
C PRO A 22 -23.33 -1.14 3.17
N MET A 23 -23.84 -0.04 2.64
CA MET A 23 -24.90 -0.10 1.64
C MET A 23 -24.38 -0.78 0.38
N ALA A 24 -25.11 -1.75 -0.15
CA ALA A 24 -24.81 -2.31 -1.44
C ALA A 24 -24.85 -1.20 -2.50
N PRO A 25 -23.87 -1.14 -3.43
CA PRO A 25 -23.92 -0.17 -4.53
C PRO A 25 -25.19 -0.38 -5.35
N SER A 26 -25.81 0.72 -5.80
CA SER A 26 -26.99 0.66 -6.67
C SER A 26 -26.60 -0.03 -7.99
N PRO A 27 -27.32 -1.08 -8.40
CA PRO A 27 -27.04 -1.77 -9.67
C PRO A 27 -27.17 -0.83 -10.87
N GLY A 28 -26.31 -1.00 -11.86
CA GLY A 28 -26.36 -0.28 -13.14
C GLY A 28 -25.75 1.12 -13.12
N ARG A 29 -25.05 1.51 -12.05
CA ARG A 29 -24.28 2.75 -12.04
C ARG A 29 -22.85 2.48 -12.47
N THR A 30 -22.48 3.02 -13.62
CA THR A 30 -21.09 3.06 -14.07
C THR A 30 -20.32 4.17 -13.37
N ILE A 31 -19.15 3.85 -12.82
CA ILE A 31 -18.18 4.79 -12.27
C ILE A 31 -16.88 4.68 -13.04
N ARG A 32 -16.18 5.78 -13.18
CA ARG A 32 -14.87 5.84 -13.86
C ARG A 32 -13.76 5.93 -12.84
N ILE A 33 -12.86 4.96 -12.86
CA ILE A 33 -11.72 4.88 -11.96
C ILE A 33 -10.46 5.27 -12.74
N GLY A 34 -9.63 6.15 -12.15
CA GLY A 34 -8.28 6.43 -12.58
C GLY A 34 -7.25 5.88 -11.60
N SER A 35 -6.16 5.32 -12.11
CA SER A 35 -5.01 4.91 -11.32
C SER A 35 -3.74 5.46 -11.94
N VAL A 36 -3.01 6.28 -11.19
CA VAL A 36 -1.86 7.04 -11.70
C VAL A 36 -0.58 6.23 -11.60
N GLN A 37 0.20 6.23 -12.69
CA GLN A 37 1.56 5.74 -12.77
C GLN A 37 2.53 6.91 -12.90
N PRO A 38 2.92 7.56 -11.79
CA PRO A 38 3.81 8.68 -11.88
C PRO A 38 5.24 8.22 -12.15
N LYS A 39 6.06 9.08 -12.78
CA LYS A 39 7.52 8.90 -12.77
C LYS A 39 8.05 8.95 -11.34
N SER A 40 9.23 8.40 -11.12
CA SER A 40 9.89 8.51 -9.81
C SER A 40 10.25 9.96 -9.50
N ARG A 41 9.85 10.42 -8.31
CA ARG A 41 10.07 11.79 -7.80
C ARG A 41 10.73 11.75 -6.42
N LEU A 42 11.66 10.83 -6.23
CA LEU A 42 12.34 10.64 -4.94
C LEU A 42 13.12 11.87 -4.53
N ILE A 43 12.96 12.26 -3.28
CA ILE A 43 13.76 13.31 -2.65
C ILE A 43 15.09 12.72 -2.21
N ASP A 44 16.17 13.38 -2.58
CA ASP A 44 17.53 12.93 -2.25
C ASP A 44 17.71 12.85 -0.72
N TRP A 45 18.04 11.67 -0.24
CA TRP A 45 18.25 11.39 1.18
C TRP A 45 19.40 12.19 1.81
N ARG A 46 20.29 12.80 1.02
CA ARG A 46 21.37 13.65 1.49
C ARG A 46 20.94 15.06 1.90
N VAL A 47 19.74 15.48 1.48
CA VAL A 47 19.18 16.80 1.85
C VAL A 47 18.79 16.76 3.31
N LYS A 48 19.49 17.55 4.16
CA LYS A 48 19.27 17.59 5.60
C LYS A 48 18.37 18.75 6.06
N ASP A 49 18.38 19.82 5.30
CA ASP A 49 17.61 21.03 5.63
C ASP A 49 16.12 20.84 5.36
N ALA A 50 15.30 20.99 6.40
CA ALA A 50 13.86 20.75 6.33
C ALA A 50 13.16 21.67 5.31
N ALA A 51 13.58 22.93 5.19
CA ALA A 51 12.96 23.86 4.25
C ALA A 51 13.26 23.47 2.79
N GLN A 52 14.47 22.96 2.51
CA GLN A 52 14.81 22.42 1.19
C GLN A 52 14.03 21.15 0.87
N VAL A 53 13.82 20.26 1.84
CA VAL A 53 12.97 19.07 1.65
C VAL A 53 11.55 19.49 1.31
N LEU A 54 10.96 20.37 2.08
CA LEU A 54 9.60 20.89 1.85
C LEU A 54 9.45 21.61 0.51
N ALA A 55 10.47 22.33 0.05
CA ALA A 55 10.47 22.93 -1.28
C ALA A 55 10.43 21.86 -2.40
N ARG A 56 11.10 20.71 -2.20
CA ARG A 56 11.03 19.58 -3.14
C ARG A 56 9.68 18.87 -3.08
N VAL A 57 9.09 18.76 -1.88
CA VAL A 57 7.70 18.29 -1.71
C VAL A 57 6.74 19.17 -2.53
N ASP A 58 6.86 20.49 -2.44
CA ASP A 58 6.01 21.42 -3.20
C ASP A 58 6.19 21.25 -4.72
N ALA A 59 7.41 21.04 -5.19
CA ALA A 59 7.68 20.77 -6.59
C ALA A 59 7.04 19.44 -7.06
N ASN A 60 7.15 18.38 -6.25
CA ASN A 60 6.50 17.11 -6.54
C ASN A 60 4.97 17.24 -6.55
N LEU A 61 4.40 17.96 -5.60
CA LEU A 61 2.96 18.22 -5.53
C LEU A 61 2.45 18.96 -6.77
N ALA A 62 3.17 19.97 -7.28
CA ALA A 62 2.75 20.68 -8.48
C ALA A 62 2.61 19.75 -9.70
N GLU A 63 3.49 18.76 -9.83
CA GLU A 63 3.37 17.76 -10.90
C GLU A 63 2.24 16.76 -10.66
N LEU A 64 2.01 16.36 -9.40
CA LEU A 64 0.93 15.44 -9.03
C LEU A 64 -0.45 16.10 -9.18
N GLU A 65 -0.58 17.37 -8.85
CA GLU A 65 -1.80 18.16 -9.10
C GLU A 65 -2.20 18.12 -10.57
N ASN A 66 -1.23 18.27 -11.49
CA ASN A 66 -1.49 18.14 -12.91
C ASN A 66 -2.03 16.77 -13.31
N LEU A 67 -1.56 15.69 -12.68
CA LEU A 67 -2.07 14.34 -12.92
C LEU A 67 -3.48 14.15 -12.36
N VAL A 68 -3.78 14.73 -11.19
CA VAL A 68 -5.14 14.74 -10.62
C VAL A 68 -6.08 15.54 -11.51
N HIS A 69 -5.66 16.69 -12.03
CA HIS A 69 -6.47 17.47 -12.99
C HIS A 69 -6.73 16.70 -14.28
N LYS A 70 -5.73 16.02 -14.86
CA LYS A 70 -5.91 15.15 -16.04
C LYS A 70 -6.93 14.04 -15.79
N ALA A 71 -6.92 13.39 -14.59
CA ALA A 71 -7.94 12.43 -14.22
C ALA A 71 -9.34 13.06 -14.17
N GLY A 72 -9.45 14.25 -13.60
CA GLY A 72 -10.70 15.00 -13.54
C GLY A 72 -11.22 15.43 -14.93
N GLU A 73 -10.34 15.87 -15.83
CA GLU A 73 -10.66 16.18 -17.23
C GLU A 73 -11.15 14.92 -17.98
N ALA A 74 -10.56 13.75 -17.66
CA ALA A 74 -11.01 12.45 -18.15
C ALA A 74 -12.33 11.99 -17.50
N LYS A 75 -12.95 12.79 -16.63
CA LYS A 75 -14.19 12.50 -15.91
C LYS A 75 -14.12 11.29 -14.99
N CYS A 76 -12.98 11.06 -14.37
CA CYS A 76 -12.87 10.05 -13.33
C CYS A 76 -13.76 10.44 -12.11
N ASP A 77 -14.42 9.45 -11.52
CA ASP A 77 -15.14 9.59 -10.26
C ASP A 77 -14.20 9.49 -9.06
N VAL A 78 -13.12 8.72 -9.23
CA VAL A 78 -12.07 8.52 -8.24
C VAL A 78 -10.72 8.36 -8.94
N VAL A 79 -9.66 8.90 -8.34
CA VAL A 79 -8.28 8.68 -8.77
C VAL A 79 -7.42 8.22 -7.60
N ALA A 80 -6.49 7.28 -7.87
CA ALA A 80 -5.53 6.79 -6.90
C ALA A 80 -4.09 7.19 -7.29
N LEU A 81 -3.32 7.61 -6.30
CA LEU A 81 -1.88 7.85 -6.36
C LEU A 81 -1.14 6.72 -5.63
N PRO A 82 0.14 6.45 -5.95
CA PRO A 82 0.89 5.38 -5.32
C PRO A 82 1.32 5.69 -3.89
N GLU A 83 1.84 4.65 -3.22
CA GLU A 83 2.56 4.77 -1.95
C GLU A 83 3.73 5.76 -2.09
N ASP A 84 4.09 6.42 -0.97
CA ASP A 84 5.08 7.49 -0.94
C ASP A 84 4.80 8.55 -2.02
N THR A 85 3.56 9.03 -2.03
CA THR A 85 3.07 10.02 -2.99
C THR A 85 4.01 11.22 -3.10
N LEU A 86 4.59 11.66 -1.99
CA LEU A 86 5.47 12.83 -1.92
C LEU A 86 6.92 12.55 -2.31
N GLY A 87 7.34 11.27 -2.38
CA GLY A 87 8.70 10.89 -2.70
C GLY A 87 9.69 11.01 -1.52
N LEU A 88 9.21 10.95 -0.30
CA LEU A 88 9.99 11.11 0.94
C LEU A 88 10.63 9.81 1.43
N GLY A 89 10.21 8.63 0.94
CA GLY A 89 10.58 7.34 1.51
C GLY A 89 12.09 7.13 1.69
N LEU A 90 12.92 7.40 0.67
CA LEU A 90 14.38 7.30 0.80
C LEU A 90 14.97 8.36 1.74
N TRP A 91 14.38 9.54 1.78
CA TRP A 91 14.82 10.60 2.68
C TRP A 91 14.54 10.21 4.15
N GLU A 92 13.40 9.62 4.42
CA GLU A 92 13.03 9.12 5.75
C GLU A 92 13.92 7.95 6.20
N GLU A 93 14.27 7.05 5.29
CA GLU A 93 15.17 5.91 5.52
C GLU A 93 16.57 6.34 6.01
N ALA A 94 17.02 7.52 5.64
CA ALA A 94 18.30 8.08 6.12
C ALA A 94 18.27 8.48 7.61
N ALA A 95 17.14 8.30 8.28
CA ALA A 95 16.94 8.53 9.72
C ALA A 95 17.34 9.95 10.19
N HIS A 96 16.94 10.97 9.44
CA HIS A 96 17.14 12.36 9.84
C HIS A 96 16.35 12.70 11.11
N GLY A 97 16.98 13.45 12.03
CA GLY A 97 16.35 13.85 13.31
C GLY A 97 15.16 14.79 13.20
N ASN A 98 14.88 15.30 11.99
CA ASN A 98 13.85 16.31 11.72
C ASN A 98 12.57 15.73 11.05
N LEU A 99 12.30 14.44 11.20
CA LEU A 99 11.06 13.82 10.68
C LEU A 99 9.81 14.54 11.19
N GLY A 100 9.79 14.92 12.48
CA GLY A 100 8.67 15.65 13.10
C GLY A 100 8.47 17.05 12.55
N ASP A 101 9.51 17.66 12.00
CA ASP A 101 9.42 18.99 11.39
C ASP A 101 8.95 18.94 9.93
N VAL A 102 9.20 17.84 9.23
CA VAL A 102 8.94 17.71 7.79
C VAL A 102 7.62 16.98 7.52
N LEU A 103 7.44 15.77 8.07
CA LEU A 103 6.31 14.90 7.71
C LEU A 103 4.94 15.53 7.96
N PRO A 104 4.65 16.15 9.12
CA PRO A 104 3.34 16.76 9.33
C PRO A 104 3.05 17.84 8.30
N GLN A 105 4.00 18.75 8.06
CA GLN A 105 3.82 19.83 7.09
C GLN A 105 3.69 19.31 5.65
N ALA A 106 4.45 18.27 5.29
CA ALA A 106 4.40 17.66 3.96
C ALA A 106 3.04 17.00 3.71
N VAL A 107 2.53 16.26 4.69
CA VAL A 107 1.21 15.61 4.63
C VAL A 107 0.09 16.64 4.58
N ASP A 108 0.14 17.69 5.41
CA ASP A 108 -0.85 18.76 5.38
C ASP A 108 -0.91 19.43 4.01
N ARG A 109 0.26 19.74 3.40
CA ARG A 109 0.33 20.27 2.02
C ARG A 109 -0.24 19.30 1.00
N MET A 110 0.05 18.02 1.13
CA MET A 110 -0.49 16.97 0.25
C MET A 110 -2.01 16.93 0.29
N LEU A 111 -2.58 16.84 1.48
CA LEU A 111 -4.03 16.76 1.67
C LEU A 111 -4.73 18.04 1.19
N ASP A 112 -4.19 19.21 1.51
CA ASP A 112 -4.76 20.49 1.08
C ASP A 112 -4.73 20.66 -0.44
N ARG A 113 -3.56 20.48 -1.07
CA ARG A 113 -3.36 20.75 -2.49
C ARG A 113 -4.04 19.71 -3.38
N LEU A 114 -3.78 18.41 -3.12
CA LEU A 114 -4.39 17.33 -3.91
C LEU A 114 -5.89 17.24 -3.63
N GLY A 115 -6.35 17.51 -2.40
CA GLY A 115 -7.75 17.62 -2.06
C GLY A 115 -8.46 18.73 -2.84
N LYS A 116 -7.87 19.92 -2.93
CA LYS A 116 -8.41 21.02 -3.76
C LYS A 116 -8.47 20.66 -5.25
N ALA A 117 -7.43 20.03 -5.76
CA ALA A 117 -7.40 19.57 -7.15
C ALA A 117 -8.50 18.54 -7.44
N ALA A 118 -8.72 17.57 -6.56
CA ALA A 118 -9.79 16.59 -6.70
C ALA A 118 -11.19 17.24 -6.55
N ALA A 119 -11.37 18.15 -5.59
CA ALA A 119 -12.62 18.86 -5.36
C ALA A 119 -13.04 19.73 -6.55
N ALA A 120 -12.09 20.33 -7.27
CA ALA A 120 -12.36 21.11 -8.49
C ALA A 120 -13.08 20.27 -9.57
N HIS A 121 -12.89 18.95 -9.56
CA HIS A 121 -13.55 18.01 -10.45
C HIS A 121 -14.65 17.18 -9.76
N ARG A 122 -14.95 17.45 -8.50
CA ARG A 122 -15.87 16.65 -7.68
C ARG A 122 -15.52 15.16 -7.69
N MET A 123 -14.26 14.84 -7.61
CA MET A 123 -13.68 13.50 -7.71
C MET A 123 -13.16 13.06 -6.34
N TYR A 124 -13.33 11.77 -6.00
CA TYR A 124 -12.65 11.17 -4.86
C TYR A 124 -11.17 10.99 -5.16
N LEU A 125 -10.36 10.96 -4.12
CA LEU A 125 -8.90 10.76 -4.23
C LEU A 125 -8.41 9.77 -3.19
N VAL A 126 -7.52 8.86 -3.62
CA VAL A 126 -6.69 8.05 -2.73
C VAL A 126 -5.24 8.50 -2.91
N CYS A 127 -4.57 8.85 -1.80
CA CYS A 127 -3.13 9.15 -1.77
C CYS A 127 -2.49 8.49 -0.54
N CYS A 128 -1.17 8.30 -0.55
CA CYS A 128 -0.50 7.52 0.48
C CYS A 128 0.90 8.08 0.77
N ASN A 129 1.17 8.36 2.04
CA ASN A 129 2.49 8.79 2.50
C ASN A 129 2.70 8.42 3.96
N ASP A 130 3.96 8.40 4.39
CA ASP A 130 4.26 8.31 5.81
C ASP A 130 3.78 9.56 6.55
N THR A 131 3.26 9.33 7.74
CA THR A 131 2.79 10.36 8.68
C THR A 131 3.61 10.31 9.94
N PHE A 132 3.74 11.43 10.64
CA PHE A 132 4.37 11.50 11.95
C PHE A 132 3.37 12.06 12.96
N ASP A 133 2.96 11.24 13.90
CA ASP A 133 2.04 11.61 14.94
C ASP A 133 2.48 11.05 16.29
N SER A 134 2.47 11.92 17.31
CA SER A 134 2.79 11.55 18.71
C SER A 134 4.14 10.80 18.84
N GLY A 135 5.14 11.20 18.05
CA GLY A 135 6.47 10.63 18.05
C GLY A 135 6.61 9.31 17.28
N ALA A 136 5.58 8.89 16.54
CA ALA A 136 5.60 7.66 15.77
C ALA A 136 5.36 7.92 14.28
N VAL A 137 6.12 7.21 13.43
CA VAL A 137 5.88 7.17 11.98
C VAL A 137 4.87 6.07 11.68
N ARG A 138 3.91 6.36 10.79
CA ARG A 138 2.96 5.39 10.23
C ARG A 138 2.90 5.54 8.71
N ASN A 139 2.87 4.45 7.99
CA ASN A 139 2.56 4.48 6.56
C ASN A 139 1.03 4.54 6.40
N SER A 140 0.52 5.59 5.76
CA SER A 140 -0.91 5.93 5.80
C SER A 140 -1.46 6.22 4.41
N ALA A 141 -2.56 5.55 4.05
CA ALA A 141 -3.36 5.87 2.88
C ALA A 141 -4.58 6.69 3.30
N PHE A 142 -4.86 7.74 2.57
CA PHE A 142 -5.95 8.69 2.81
C PHE A 142 -7.00 8.54 1.73
N PHE A 143 -8.27 8.56 2.12
CA PHE A 143 -9.40 8.60 1.22
C PHE A 143 -10.11 9.95 1.37
N LEU A 144 -10.08 10.75 0.30
CA LEU A 144 -10.67 12.08 0.26
C LEU A 144 -11.97 12.06 -0.53
N GLY A 145 -12.96 12.81 -0.04
CA GLY A 145 -14.26 12.98 -0.63
C GLY A 145 -14.27 13.90 -1.85
N ARG A 146 -15.42 13.99 -2.50
CA ARG A 146 -15.68 14.88 -3.64
C ARG A 146 -15.55 16.38 -3.31
N ASP A 147 -15.52 16.72 -2.03
CA ASP A 147 -15.24 18.06 -1.51
C ASP A 147 -13.78 18.29 -1.13
N GLY A 148 -12.93 17.31 -1.38
CA GLY A 148 -11.51 17.33 -1.07
C GLY A 148 -11.16 17.07 0.40
N ARG A 149 -12.16 16.83 1.26
CA ARG A 149 -11.94 16.54 2.67
C ARG A 149 -11.69 15.06 2.91
N GLU A 150 -10.93 14.76 3.94
CA GLU A 150 -10.70 13.38 4.36
C GLU A 150 -12.00 12.72 4.83
N ILE A 151 -12.34 11.59 4.21
CA ILE A 151 -13.40 10.68 4.67
C ILE A 151 -12.84 9.73 5.71
N GLY A 152 -11.61 9.27 5.51
CA GLY A 152 -10.92 8.39 6.41
C GLY A 152 -9.54 8.00 5.94
N ARG A 153 -8.84 7.25 6.79
CA ARG A 153 -7.47 6.80 6.52
C ARG A 153 -7.28 5.34 6.94
N TYR A 154 -6.33 4.72 6.30
CA TYR A 154 -5.85 3.39 6.63
C TYR A 154 -4.37 3.48 7.00
N HIS A 155 -3.98 2.85 8.08
CA HIS A 155 -2.58 2.68 8.45
C HIS A 155 -2.12 1.27 8.10
N LYS A 156 -1.00 1.14 7.40
CA LYS A 156 -0.40 -0.13 6.99
C LYS A 156 -0.27 -1.08 8.19
N VAL A 157 -0.77 -2.29 8.03
CA VAL A 157 -0.77 -3.32 9.10
C VAL A 157 0.44 -4.22 8.98
N ASN A 158 0.76 -4.68 7.77
CA ASN A 158 1.86 -5.60 7.55
C ASN A 158 3.10 -4.83 7.09
N MET A 159 4.16 -4.86 7.91
CA MET A 159 5.38 -4.10 7.67
C MET A 159 6.47 -5.01 7.11
N PRO A 160 7.11 -4.64 5.98
CA PRO A 160 8.35 -5.29 5.56
C PRO A 160 9.49 -4.97 6.55
N ILE A 161 10.57 -5.72 6.45
CA ILE A 161 11.67 -5.68 7.44
C ILE A 161 12.23 -4.25 7.66
N HIS A 162 12.34 -3.45 6.61
CA HIS A 162 12.86 -2.08 6.69
C HIS A 162 11.89 -1.07 7.32
N GLU A 163 10.62 -1.44 7.44
CA GLU A 163 9.57 -0.60 8.04
C GLU A 163 9.17 -1.03 9.46
N LEU A 164 9.81 -2.04 10.05
CA LEU A 164 9.43 -2.57 11.38
C LEU A 164 9.51 -1.54 12.51
N HIS A 165 10.22 -0.43 12.31
CA HIS A 165 10.28 0.70 13.23
C HIS A 165 9.01 1.58 13.20
N LYS A 166 8.18 1.47 12.15
CA LYS A 166 6.94 2.22 12.02
C LYS A 166 5.84 1.58 12.87
N LYS A 167 4.94 2.40 13.37
CA LYS A 167 3.79 1.94 14.14
C LYS A 167 2.75 1.33 13.19
N ARG A 168 2.37 0.08 13.43
CA ARG A 168 1.37 -0.65 12.63
C ARG A 168 -0.03 -0.09 12.81
N GLY A 169 -0.87 -0.27 11.78
CA GLY A 169 -2.31 -0.14 11.89
C GLY A 169 -2.94 -1.25 12.75
N GLU A 170 -4.16 -1.03 13.20
CA GLU A 170 -4.86 -1.93 14.13
C GLU A 170 -5.93 -2.79 13.42
N GLY A 171 -6.19 -2.56 12.13
CA GLY A 171 -7.19 -3.29 11.38
C GLY A 171 -7.35 -2.78 9.95
N PHE A 172 -8.36 -3.31 9.28
CA PHE A 172 -8.66 -3.06 7.87
C PHE A 172 -10.03 -2.36 7.74
N PRO A 173 -10.11 -1.03 7.96
CA PRO A 173 -11.35 -0.28 7.85
C PRO A 173 -11.84 -0.23 6.41
N VAL A 174 -13.17 -0.15 6.26
CA VAL A 174 -13.83 0.11 4.98
C VAL A 174 -14.60 1.41 5.04
N PHE A 175 -14.78 2.06 3.90
CA PHE A 175 -15.34 3.40 3.77
C PHE A 175 -16.54 3.35 2.80
N PRO A 176 -17.78 3.24 3.32
CA PRO A 176 -18.98 3.32 2.50
C PRO A 176 -19.12 4.71 1.87
N THR A 177 -19.48 4.75 0.61
CA THR A 177 -19.76 5.98 -0.13
C THR A 177 -21.15 5.95 -0.74
N PRO A 178 -21.76 7.11 -1.01
CA PRO A 178 -23.09 7.14 -1.62
C PRO A 178 -23.10 6.65 -3.07
N ASP A 179 -21.93 6.63 -3.74
CA ASP A 179 -21.90 6.49 -5.18
C ASP A 179 -20.73 5.68 -5.77
N LEU A 180 -19.68 5.35 -5.02
CA LEU A 180 -18.64 4.41 -5.47
C LEU A 180 -18.85 2.97 -4.98
N GLY A 181 -19.79 2.75 -4.05
CA GLY A 181 -19.84 1.55 -3.24
C GLY A 181 -18.94 1.69 -2.01
N THR A 182 -18.49 0.58 -1.47
CA THR A 182 -17.61 0.56 -0.29
C THR A 182 -16.16 0.41 -0.71
N VAL A 183 -15.32 1.32 -0.23
CA VAL A 183 -13.89 1.38 -0.54
C VAL A 183 -13.08 0.76 0.58
N GLY A 184 -12.10 -0.08 0.23
CA GLY A 184 -11.03 -0.54 1.09
C GLY A 184 -9.68 -0.07 0.58
N MET A 185 -8.67 -0.03 1.46
CA MET A 185 -7.31 0.33 1.10
C MET A 185 -6.32 -0.69 1.69
N LEU A 186 -5.29 -1.06 0.91
CA LEU A 186 -4.12 -1.84 1.31
C LEU A 186 -2.87 -1.13 0.83
N ILE A 187 -1.79 -1.17 1.59
CA ILE A 187 -0.54 -0.52 1.21
C ILE A 187 0.54 -1.56 0.96
N CYS A 188 1.06 -1.62 -0.27
CA CYS A 188 2.26 -2.34 -0.68
C CYS A 188 2.33 -3.77 -0.10
N TYR A 189 3.15 -3.97 0.92
CA TYR A 189 3.40 -5.28 1.55
C TYR A 189 2.15 -5.97 2.13
N ASP A 190 1.07 -5.25 2.42
CA ASP A 190 -0.19 -5.86 2.85
C ASP A 190 -0.74 -6.85 1.83
N MET A 191 -0.48 -6.63 0.53
CA MET A 191 -0.97 -7.50 -0.53
C MET A 191 -0.32 -8.90 -0.53
N VAL A 192 0.81 -9.07 0.14
CA VAL A 192 1.46 -10.38 0.35
C VAL A 192 0.57 -11.30 1.18
N PHE A 193 -0.23 -10.73 2.09
CA PHE A 193 -1.08 -11.43 3.03
C PHE A 193 -2.51 -11.56 2.50
N PRO A 194 -2.98 -12.78 2.13
CA PRO A 194 -4.34 -12.98 1.63
C PRO A 194 -5.42 -12.55 2.63
N GLU A 195 -5.13 -12.64 3.92
CA GLU A 195 -6.02 -12.25 5.00
C GLU A 195 -6.39 -10.76 4.94
N ALA A 196 -5.47 -9.90 4.53
CA ALA A 196 -5.69 -8.47 4.46
C ALA A 196 -6.83 -8.10 3.49
N ALA A 197 -6.76 -8.60 2.25
CA ALA A 197 -7.82 -8.40 1.27
C ALA A 197 -9.14 -9.10 1.69
N ARG A 198 -9.03 -10.27 2.34
CA ARG A 198 -10.20 -10.99 2.86
C ARG A 198 -10.91 -10.20 3.96
N CYS A 199 -10.19 -9.57 4.88
CA CYS A 199 -10.76 -8.72 5.93
C CYS A 199 -11.55 -7.55 5.31
N LEU A 200 -10.98 -6.84 4.33
CA LEU A 200 -11.67 -5.76 3.63
C LEU A 200 -12.94 -6.25 2.92
N ALA A 201 -12.87 -7.36 2.21
CA ALA A 201 -14.01 -7.93 1.51
C ALA A 201 -15.12 -8.38 2.46
N LEU A 202 -14.78 -8.96 3.61
CA LEU A 202 -15.73 -9.30 4.68
C LEU A 202 -16.32 -8.06 5.34
N GLY A 203 -15.55 -6.96 5.42
CA GLY A 203 -16.04 -5.64 5.82
C GLY A 203 -16.97 -4.99 4.80
N GLY A 204 -17.12 -5.58 3.61
CA GLY A 204 -18.04 -5.12 2.58
C GLY A 204 -17.39 -4.36 1.43
N ALA A 205 -16.04 -4.26 1.35
CA ALA A 205 -15.38 -3.53 0.27
C ALA A 205 -15.77 -4.08 -1.11
N ASP A 206 -16.15 -3.20 -2.03
CA ASP A 206 -16.42 -3.49 -3.43
C ASP A 206 -15.17 -3.22 -4.29
N ILE A 207 -14.38 -2.23 -3.86
CA ILE A 207 -13.17 -1.77 -4.51
C ILE A 207 -12.05 -1.70 -3.48
N ILE A 208 -10.92 -2.33 -3.78
CA ILE A 208 -9.69 -2.22 -2.97
C ILE A 208 -8.67 -1.39 -3.73
N PHE A 209 -8.34 -0.22 -3.21
CA PHE A 209 -7.22 0.58 -3.70
C PHE A 209 -5.91 0.09 -3.06
N HIS A 210 -4.91 -0.08 -3.90
CA HIS A 210 -3.60 -0.61 -3.51
C HIS A 210 -2.48 0.33 -3.97
N PRO A 211 -2.23 1.44 -3.24
CA PRO A 211 -1.02 2.21 -3.42
C PRO A 211 0.22 1.38 -3.07
N THR A 212 1.21 1.39 -3.96
CA THR A 212 2.45 0.63 -3.78
C THR A 212 3.63 1.35 -4.42
N LEU A 213 4.82 1.16 -3.83
CA LEU A 213 6.08 1.60 -4.44
C LEU A 213 6.47 0.72 -5.62
N GLY A 214 5.90 -0.47 -5.69
CA GLY A 214 6.30 -1.50 -6.62
C GLY A 214 7.47 -2.32 -6.09
N GLY A 215 8.07 -3.08 -7.01
CA GLY A 215 9.12 -4.02 -6.66
C GLY A 215 8.61 -5.43 -6.44
N ALA A 216 9.54 -6.35 -6.26
CA ALA A 216 9.27 -7.77 -6.19
C ALA A 216 8.93 -8.22 -4.76
N ALA A 217 7.99 -7.54 -4.08
CA ALA A 217 7.59 -7.90 -2.72
C ALA A 217 7.12 -9.36 -2.61
N MET A 218 6.72 -9.97 -3.74
CA MET A 218 6.27 -11.36 -3.86
C MET A 218 7.15 -12.19 -4.80
N GLY A 219 8.38 -11.74 -5.10
CA GLY A 219 9.29 -12.41 -6.02
C GLY A 219 9.50 -11.61 -7.31
N ASP A 220 8.77 -11.89 -8.35
CA ASP A 220 8.85 -11.18 -9.63
C ASP A 220 7.50 -10.54 -10.05
N ALA A 221 7.49 -9.89 -11.21
CA ALA A 221 6.31 -9.21 -11.72
C ALA A 221 5.15 -10.16 -12.02
N ASP A 222 5.43 -11.39 -12.48
CA ASP A 222 4.42 -12.38 -12.80
C ASP A 222 3.77 -12.92 -11.54
N ILE A 223 4.56 -13.17 -10.49
CA ILE A 223 4.06 -13.59 -9.17
C ILE A 223 3.21 -12.48 -8.57
N SER A 224 3.64 -11.22 -8.66
CA SER A 224 2.87 -10.07 -8.16
C SER A 224 1.53 -9.93 -8.91
N LEU A 225 1.54 -10.07 -10.24
CA LEU A 225 0.31 -10.05 -11.05
C LEU A 225 -0.62 -11.21 -10.69
N ALA A 226 -0.08 -12.42 -10.51
CA ALA A 226 -0.86 -13.59 -10.09
C ALA A 226 -1.54 -13.34 -8.74
N ALA A 227 -0.83 -12.73 -7.78
CA ALA A 227 -1.38 -12.37 -6.49
C ALA A 227 -2.50 -11.34 -6.61
N PHE A 228 -2.34 -10.26 -7.36
CA PHE A 228 -3.39 -9.27 -7.57
C PHE A 228 -4.64 -9.87 -8.19
N ARG A 229 -4.49 -10.73 -9.19
CA ARG A 229 -5.59 -11.49 -9.81
C ARG A 229 -6.30 -12.38 -8.80
N THR A 230 -5.55 -13.11 -8.00
CA THR A 230 -6.10 -14.00 -6.96
C THR A 230 -6.87 -13.20 -5.92
N ARG A 231 -6.33 -12.07 -5.42
CA ARG A 231 -7.04 -11.21 -4.47
C ARG A 231 -8.36 -10.68 -5.03
N ALA A 232 -8.39 -10.32 -6.32
CA ALA A 232 -9.62 -9.89 -6.95
C ALA A 232 -10.66 -11.02 -7.03
N VAL A 233 -10.25 -12.22 -7.49
CA VAL A 233 -11.15 -13.36 -7.72
C VAL A 233 -11.66 -13.96 -6.41
N GLU A 234 -10.76 -14.27 -5.47
CA GLU A 234 -11.12 -14.93 -4.21
C GLU A 234 -12.01 -14.08 -3.29
N ASN A 235 -12.01 -12.77 -3.50
CA ASN A 235 -12.80 -11.79 -2.74
C ASN A 235 -13.94 -11.17 -3.56
N TYR A 236 -13.99 -11.40 -4.85
CA TYR A 236 -14.96 -10.85 -5.78
C TYR A 236 -15.04 -9.32 -5.69
N VAL A 237 -13.90 -8.67 -5.77
CA VAL A 237 -13.72 -7.21 -5.65
C VAL A 237 -12.91 -6.68 -6.82
N TYR A 238 -13.08 -5.39 -7.14
CA TYR A 238 -12.13 -4.69 -7.99
C TYR A 238 -10.85 -4.42 -7.21
N VAL A 239 -9.69 -4.56 -7.87
CA VAL A 239 -8.38 -4.19 -7.29
C VAL A 239 -7.77 -3.11 -8.16
N VAL A 240 -7.47 -1.97 -7.57
CA VAL A 240 -6.90 -0.80 -8.23
C VAL A 240 -5.46 -0.61 -7.74
N VAL A 241 -4.51 -1.04 -8.54
CA VAL A 241 -3.08 -0.94 -8.22
C VAL A 241 -2.55 0.39 -8.74
N SER A 242 -2.06 1.25 -7.87
CA SER A 242 -1.35 2.47 -8.22
C SER A 242 0.12 2.32 -7.82
N GLN A 243 1.00 2.29 -8.82
CA GLN A 243 2.41 1.97 -8.66
C GLN A 243 3.31 3.02 -9.30
N ARG A 244 4.42 3.32 -8.64
CA ARG A 244 5.43 4.23 -9.17
C ARG A 244 6.20 3.58 -10.32
N GLY A 245 6.31 4.28 -11.43
CA GLY A 245 7.18 3.91 -12.55
C GLY A 245 6.65 2.88 -13.52
N ALA A 246 6.13 1.75 -13.06
CA ALA A 246 5.53 0.70 -13.89
C ALA A 246 4.67 -0.26 -13.07
N GLY A 247 3.61 -0.83 -13.67
CA GLY A 247 2.78 -1.85 -13.04
C GLY A 247 1.43 -1.36 -12.54
N THR A 248 1.07 -0.11 -12.79
CA THR A 248 -0.25 0.44 -12.49
C THR A 248 -1.32 -0.22 -13.34
N MET A 249 -2.36 -0.75 -12.70
CA MET A 249 -3.43 -1.47 -13.39
C MET A 249 -4.75 -1.49 -12.59
N ILE A 250 -5.83 -1.81 -13.27
CA ILE A 250 -7.15 -2.03 -12.67
C ILE A 250 -7.59 -3.45 -13.02
N LEU A 251 -8.00 -4.23 -12.01
CA LEU A 251 -8.44 -5.61 -12.17
C LEU A 251 -9.93 -5.74 -11.82
N SER A 252 -10.64 -6.53 -12.61
CA SER A 252 -12.03 -6.87 -12.35
C SER A 252 -12.16 -7.99 -11.28
N PRO A 253 -13.36 -8.21 -10.73
CA PRO A 253 -13.63 -9.33 -9.82
C PRO A 253 -13.38 -10.73 -10.42
N GLN A 254 -13.24 -10.83 -11.74
CA GLN A 254 -12.86 -12.06 -12.44
C GLN A 254 -11.34 -12.18 -12.65
N GLY A 255 -10.54 -11.31 -12.03
CA GLY A 255 -9.07 -11.30 -12.14
C GLY A 255 -8.54 -10.83 -13.50
N LYS A 256 -9.37 -10.20 -14.34
CA LYS A 256 -8.94 -9.64 -15.62
C LYS A 256 -8.35 -8.26 -15.41
N VAL A 257 -7.20 -7.98 -16.01
CA VAL A 257 -6.68 -6.63 -16.14
C VAL A 257 -7.54 -5.89 -17.17
N ILE A 258 -8.31 -4.90 -16.73
CA ILE A 258 -9.25 -4.14 -17.57
C ILE A 258 -8.70 -2.78 -17.99
N ALA A 259 -7.68 -2.28 -17.31
CA ALA A 259 -6.89 -1.12 -17.69
C ALA A 259 -5.47 -1.24 -17.15
N LYS A 260 -4.49 -0.64 -17.88
CA LYS A 260 -3.09 -0.60 -17.50
C LYS A 260 -2.46 0.71 -18.00
N ALA A 261 -1.57 1.29 -17.23
CA ALA A 261 -0.72 2.39 -17.71
C ALA A 261 0.56 1.81 -18.30
N GLU A 262 0.97 2.28 -19.46
CA GLU A 262 2.15 1.78 -20.20
C GLU A 262 3.37 2.69 -20.01
N GLY A 263 3.14 3.98 -19.81
CA GLY A 263 4.20 5.00 -19.68
C GLY A 263 4.23 5.67 -18.30
N LYS A 264 5.23 6.54 -18.13
CA LYS A 264 5.36 7.38 -16.93
C LYS A 264 4.44 8.60 -17.04
N ASP A 265 3.90 9.04 -15.91
CA ASP A 265 2.91 10.13 -15.81
C ASP A 265 1.64 9.84 -16.62
N GLU A 266 1.28 8.55 -16.70
CA GLU A 266 0.05 8.05 -17.31
C GLU A 266 -0.99 7.63 -16.27
N ILE A 267 -2.23 7.49 -16.70
CA ILE A 267 -3.37 7.11 -15.88
C ILE A 267 -4.04 5.91 -16.55
N ALA A 268 -4.07 4.78 -15.86
CA ALA A 268 -4.94 3.66 -16.23
C ALA A 268 -6.39 4.05 -15.90
N ILE A 269 -7.29 4.00 -16.90
CA ILE A 269 -8.69 4.40 -16.72
C ILE A 269 -9.60 3.24 -17.11
N ALA A 270 -10.58 2.93 -16.26
CA ALA A 270 -11.61 1.94 -16.53
C ALA A 270 -12.98 2.45 -16.06
N ASP A 271 -14.00 2.13 -16.87
CA ASP A 271 -15.40 2.26 -16.46
C ASP A 271 -15.86 0.93 -15.85
N ILE A 272 -16.36 0.96 -14.63
CA ILE A 272 -16.82 -0.22 -13.90
C ILE A 272 -18.21 0.00 -13.30
N ASP A 273 -18.94 -1.09 -13.09
CA ASP A 273 -20.12 -1.12 -12.22
C ASP A 273 -19.76 -1.94 -10.97
N PRO A 274 -19.66 -1.33 -9.78
CA PRO A 274 -19.31 -2.05 -8.54
C PRO A 274 -20.28 -3.17 -8.18
N ALA A 275 -21.51 -3.12 -8.68
CA ALA A 275 -22.53 -4.14 -8.46
C ALA A 275 -22.56 -5.22 -9.53
N ALA A 276 -21.91 -4.98 -10.67
CA ALA A 276 -21.91 -5.91 -11.81
C ALA A 276 -20.88 -7.04 -11.65
N GLY A 277 -21.03 -8.05 -12.50
CA GLY A 277 -20.03 -9.12 -12.63
C GLY A 277 -19.98 -10.09 -11.46
N ARG A 278 -21.02 -10.12 -10.62
CA ARG A 278 -21.12 -11.04 -9.48
C ARG A 278 -21.63 -12.42 -9.87
N ALA A 279 -22.35 -12.53 -10.97
CA ALA A 279 -22.77 -13.83 -11.52
C ALA A 279 -21.59 -14.60 -12.07
N GLY A 280 -21.56 -15.92 -11.86
CA GLY A 280 -20.47 -16.77 -12.34
C GLY A 280 -20.55 -18.20 -11.84
N GLY A 281 -19.45 -18.93 -12.03
CA GLY A 281 -19.34 -20.34 -11.74
C GLY A 281 -19.55 -21.21 -12.98
N ASP A 282 -19.42 -22.51 -12.79
CA ASP A 282 -19.73 -23.54 -13.80
C ASP A 282 -21.18 -24.00 -13.72
N SER A 283 -21.58 -24.97 -14.56
CA SER A 283 -22.94 -25.49 -14.60
C SER A 283 -23.43 -26.10 -13.28
N MET A 284 -22.52 -26.54 -12.42
CA MET A 284 -22.86 -27.13 -11.11
C MET A 284 -22.77 -26.10 -9.97
N ASN A 285 -21.92 -25.08 -10.13
CA ASN A 285 -21.59 -24.12 -9.11
C ASN A 285 -22.02 -22.68 -9.48
N HIS A 286 -22.91 -22.54 -10.46
CA HIS A 286 -23.39 -21.22 -10.87
C HIS A 286 -24.15 -20.51 -9.73
N ALA A 287 -23.93 -19.23 -9.57
CA ALA A 287 -24.70 -18.36 -8.71
C ALA A 287 -24.90 -16.98 -9.35
N ASP A 288 -26.05 -16.38 -9.10
CA ASP A 288 -26.34 -15.01 -9.55
C ASP A 288 -25.49 -13.98 -8.79
N ASP A 289 -25.11 -14.32 -7.57
CA ASP A 289 -24.15 -13.55 -6.78
C ASP A 289 -23.08 -14.50 -6.15
N MET A 290 -21.96 -14.67 -6.85
CA MET A 290 -20.84 -15.49 -6.39
C MET A 290 -20.19 -14.94 -5.13
N ARG A 291 -20.21 -13.63 -4.95
CA ARG A 291 -19.66 -13.00 -3.74
C ARG A 291 -20.47 -13.37 -2.51
N ALA A 292 -21.80 -13.24 -2.61
CA ALA A 292 -22.71 -13.62 -1.53
C ALA A 292 -22.56 -15.11 -1.19
N ARG A 293 -22.46 -15.95 -2.21
CA ARG A 293 -22.26 -17.39 -2.05
C ARG A 293 -20.96 -17.71 -1.31
N LEU A 294 -19.81 -17.22 -1.80
CA LEU A 294 -18.50 -17.46 -1.20
C LEU A 294 -18.45 -17.05 0.27
N PHE A 295 -19.10 -15.95 0.65
CA PHE A 295 -19.07 -15.46 2.03
C PHE A 295 -20.03 -16.20 2.95
N ARG A 296 -21.18 -16.65 2.45
CA ARG A 296 -22.15 -17.45 3.23
C ARG A 296 -21.70 -18.91 3.42
N GLU A 297 -20.98 -19.46 2.45
CA GLU A 297 -20.49 -20.86 2.50
C GLU A 297 -19.20 -21.01 3.33
N ARG A 298 -18.61 -19.91 3.83
CA ARG A 298 -17.46 -19.99 4.72
C ARG A 298 -17.83 -20.68 6.05
N SER A 299 -16.85 -21.40 6.59
CA SER A 299 -16.90 -21.99 7.94
C SER A 299 -15.89 -21.29 8.86
N PRO A 300 -16.22 -20.09 9.39
CA PRO A 300 -15.28 -19.23 10.13
C PRO A 300 -14.61 -19.94 11.30
N GLU A 301 -15.31 -20.86 11.95
CA GLU A 301 -14.85 -21.61 13.13
C GLU A 301 -13.62 -22.48 12.82
N ALA A 302 -13.45 -22.88 11.55
CA ALA A 302 -12.31 -23.66 11.09
C ALA A 302 -11.03 -22.83 10.91
N PHE A 303 -11.12 -21.49 10.91
CA PHE A 303 -10.00 -20.60 10.58
C PHE A 303 -9.25 -20.06 11.81
N SER A 304 -9.42 -20.63 13.00
CA SER A 304 -8.77 -20.18 14.23
C SER A 304 -7.23 -20.17 14.15
N MET A 305 -6.63 -21.01 13.30
CA MET A 305 -5.18 -21.05 13.08
C MET A 305 -4.63 -19.74 12.51
N ILE A 306 -5.44 -19.00 11.70
CA ILE A 306 -5.00 -17.73 11.07
C ILE A 306 -4.78 -16.63 12.12
N THR A 307 -5.53 -16.67 13.22
CA THR A 307 -5.47 -15.64 14.26
C THR A 307 -4.49 -15.96 15.39
N ARG A 308 -3.83 -17.13 15.35
CA ARG A 308 -2.84 -17.49 16.36
C ARG A 308 -1.57 -16.67 16.23
N SER A 309 -1.10 -16.11 17.35
CA SER A 309 0.19 -15.42 17.42
C SER A 309 1.38 -16.39 17.49
N ASP A 310 1.14 -17.66 17.86
CA ASP A 310 2.14 -18.72 18.05
C ASP A 310 1.85 -19.96 17.18
N PRO A 311 1.64 -19.83 15.85
CA PRO A 311 1.33 -20.99 15.02
C PRO A 311 2.50 -21.98 15.01
N PRO A 312 2.24 -23.32 14.93
CA PRO A 312 3.29 -24.34 15.02
C PRO A 312 4.41 -24.20 13.99
N VAL A 313 4.16 -23.57 12.86
CA VAL A 313 5.16 -23.33 11.81
C VAL A 313 6.34 -22.51 12.30
N LEU A 314 6.15 -21.60 13.27
CA LEU A 314 7.22 -20.76 13.81
C LEU A 314 8.33 -21.60 14.49
N LYS A 315 8.03 -22.84 14.92
CA LYS A 315 9.03 -23.78 15.46
C LYS A 315 9.92 -24.41 14.38
N LYS A 316 9.53 -24.27 13.10
CA LYS A 316 10.23 -24.85 11.95
C LYS A 316 11.00 -23.83 11.13
N VAL A 317 10.81 -22.53 11.40
CA VAL A 317 11.54 -21.46 10.74
C VAL A 317 12.72 -21.04 11.62
N PRO A 318 13.84 -20.57 11.04
CA PRO A 318 14.98 -20.07 11.81
C PRO A 318 14.57 -18.92 12.72
N ALA A 319 15.23 -18.78 13.87
CA ALA A 319 15.12 -17.59 14.69
C ALA A 319 15.57 -16.36 13.89
N GLU A 320 14.81 -15.29 13.96
CA GLU A 320 15.12 -14.05 13.28
C GLU A 320 16.20 -13.27 14.05
N ILE A 321 16.90 -12.39 13.34
CA ILE A 321 17.67 -11.31 13.97
C ILE A 321 16.73 -10.39 14.73
N THR A 322 17.27 -9.62 15.67
CA THR A 322 16.44 -8.62 16.37
C THR A 322 15.85 -7.60 15.39
N ILE A 323 14.69 -7.07 15.73
CA ILE A 323 14.02 -6.05 14.91
C ILE A 323 14.96 -4.86 14.67
N ASP A 324 15.64 -4.38 15.71
CA ASP A 324 16.56 -3.25 15.62
C ASP A 324 17.73 -3.54 14.67
N GLU A 325 18.28 -4.73 14.71
CA GLU A 325 19.34 -5.14 13.78
C GLU A 325 18.83 -5.24 12.35
N ALA A 326 17.65 -5.84 12.14
CA ALA A 326 17.03 -5.97 10.83
C ALA A 326 16.75 -4.60 10.20
N VAL A 327 16.18 -3.67 10.97
CA VAL A 327 15.91 -2.30 10.56
C VAL A 327 17.20 -1.56 10.22
N ARG A 328 18.22 -1.66 11.08
CA ARG A 328 19.52 -1.00 10.86
C ARG A 328 20.17 -1.47 9.55
N ILE A 329 20.22 -2.79 9.32
CA ILE A 329 20.81 -3.36 8.10
C ILE A 329 20.01 -2.91 6.86
N SER A 330 18.68 -2.99 6.92
CA SER A 330 17.81 -2.63 5.80
C SER A 330 17.92 -1.15 5.44
N ARG A 331 17.91 -0.26 6.42
CA ARG A 331 18.07 1.19 6.20
C ARG A 331 19.40 1.53 5.56
N SER A 332 20.51 0.99 6.08
CA SER A 332 21.83 1.16 5.48
C SER A 332 21.84 0.68 4.03
N GLY A 333 21.14 -0.42 3.74
CA GLY A 333 21.01 -0.96 2.40
C GLY A 333 20.23 -0.07 1.44
N HIS A 334 19.18 0.59 1.91
CA HIS A 334 18.33 1.44 1.07
C HIS A 334 18.96 2.80 0.71
N THR A 335 19.90 3.29 1.49
CA THR A 335 20.54 4.59 1.28
C THR A 335 22.00 4.43 0.81
N GLU A 336 22.90 4.26 1.76
CA GLU A 336 24.32 4.16 1.46
C GLU A 336 24.69 2.90 0.66
N GLY A 337 24.08 1.78 1.01
CA GLY A 337 24.35 0.50 0.34
C GLY A 337 23.90 0.51 -1.11
N GLU A 338 22.75 1.10 -1.42
CA GLU A 338 22.29 1.26 -2.81
C GLU A 338 23.21 2.19 -3.60
N ALA A 339 23.66 3.29 -3.00
CA ALA A 339 24.61 4.19 -3.64
C ALA A 339 25.93 3.48 -3.97
N LYS A 340 26.48 2.70 -3.04
CA LYS A 340 27.70 1.91 -3.24
C LYS A 340 27.48 0.80 -4.28
N PHE A 341 26.32 0.15 -4.28
CA PHE A 341 25.96 -0.85 -5.29
C PHE A 341 25.90 -0.26 -6.70
N ASN A 342 25.28 0.91 -6.86
CA ASN A 342 25.20 1.60 -8.14
C ASN A 342 26.58 1.99 -8.64
N GLU A 343 27.51 2.38 -7.76
CA GLU A 343 28.91 2.65 -8.13
C GLU A 343 29.63 1.38 -8.58
N ALA A 344 29.49 0.25 -7.86
CA ALA A 344 30.03 -1.04 -8.27
C ALA A 344 29.49 -1.48 -9.63
N ALA A 345 28.20 -1.32 -9.85
CA ALA A 345 27.55 -1.62 -11.14
C ALA A 345 28.05 -0.70 -12.27
N ARG A 346 28.34 0.57 -11.96
CA ARG A 346 28.97 1.49 -12.91
C ARG A 346 30.37 1.00 -13.32
N LEU A 347 31.20 0.61 -12.35
CA LEU A 347 32.52 0.06 -12.63
C LEU A 347 32.47 -1.14 -13.58
N ALA A 348 31.48 -2.02 -13.38
CA ALA A 348 31.28 -3.18 -14.25
C ALA A 348 30.90 -2.75 -15.68
N ARG A 349 29.98 -1.79 -15.84
CA ARG A 349 29.60 -1.26 -17.16
C ARG A 349 30.76 -0.55 -17.86
N ASP A 350 31.64 0.11 -17.12
CA ASP A 350 32.82 0.81 -17.65
C ASP A 350 33.96 -0.16 -18.01
N GLY A 351 33.75 -1.49 -17.89
CA GLY A 351 34.77 -2.52 -18.22
C GLY A 351 35.87 -2.68 -17.15
N LYS A 352 35.75 -2.02 -16.00
CA LYS A 352 36.70 -2.10 -14.90
C LYS A 352 36.45 -3.34 -14.03
N LYS A 353 36.57 -4.53 -14.65
CA LYS A 353 36.13 -5.83 -14.08
C LYS A 353 36.69 -6.08 -12.67
N ASP A 354 38.01 -5.95 -12.45
CA ASP A 354 38.64 -6.23 -11.14
C ASP A 354 38.18 -5.25 -10.04
N ALA A 355 37.97 -3.98 -10.40
CA ALA A 355 37.48 -2.98 -9.46
C ALA A 355 36.00 -3.25 -9.08
N ALA A 356 35.18 -3.65 -10.05
CA ALA A 356 33.79 -4.02 -9.81
C ALA A 356 33.68 -5.27 -8.91
N ILE A 357 34.54 -6.29 -9.15
CA ILE A 357 34.57 -7.50 -8.30
C ILE A 357 34.91 -7.13 -6.86
N ARG A 358 35.96 -6.36 -6.62
CA ARG A 358 36.28 -5.92 -5.25
C ARG A 358 35.18 -5.11 -4.59
N ALA A 359 34.51 -4.24 -5.35
CA ALA A 359 33.42 -3.44 -4.83
C ALA A 359 32.21 -4.30 -4.43
N PHE A 360 31.82 -5.28 -5.26
CA PHE A 360 30.75 -6.20 -4.92
C PHE A 360 31.12 -7.14 -3.75
N GLU A 361 32.36 -7.59 -3.64
CA GLU A 361 32.83 -8.38 -2.48
C GLU A 361 32.72 -7.57 -1.18
N ALA A 362 33.12 -6.31 -1.20
CA ALA A 362 32.98 -5.41 -0.07
C ALA A 362 31.50 -5.26 0.35
N LEU A 363 30.61 -5.12 -0.63
CA LEU A 363 29.17 -5.02 -0.37
C LEU A 363 28.58 -6.28 0.27
N THR A 364 29.01 -7.47 -0.12
CA THR A 364 28.55 -8.72 0.51
C THR A 364 28.99 -8.85 1.97
N ALA A 365 30.13 -8.26 2.33
CA ALA A 365 30.62 -8.24 3.69
C ALA A 365 29.96 -7.15 4.56
N GLU A 366 29.71 -5.98 3.96
CA GLU A 366 29.16 -4.81 4.66
C GLU A 366 27.64 -4.91 4.90
N TYR A 367 26.88 -5.51 3.96
CA TYR A 367 25.43 -5.61 4.01
C TYR A 367 24.92 -7.07 4.02
N PRO A 368 25.38 -7.93 4.94
CA PRO A 368 25.02 -9.35 4.92
C PRO A 368 23.50 -9.56 5.08
N ARG A 369 22.97 -10.54 4.36
CA ARG A 369 21.54 -10.93 4.39
C ARG A 369 20.56 -9.88 3.86
N THR A 370 21.05 -8.81 3.24
CA THR A 370 20.22 -7.80 2.56
C THR A 370 20.01 -8.16 1.08
N TRP A 371 19.14 -7.41 0.40
CA TRP A 371 19.02 -7.50 -1.05
C TRP A 371 20.33 -7.16 -1.77
N ILE A 372 21.14 -6.23 -1.20
CA ILE A 372 22.45 -5.86 -1.74
C ILE A 372 23.41 -7.04 -1.71
N ASP A 373 23.48 -7.79 -0.60
CA ASP A 373 24.26 -9.02 -0.51
C ASP A 373 23.85 -10.02 -1.60
N ARG A 374 22.57 -10.31 -1.71
CA ARG A 374 22.04 -11.25 -2.70
C ARG A 374 22.40 -10.85 -4.14
N ILE A 375 22.06 -9.63 -4.54
CA ILE A 375 22.32 -9.17 -5.91
C ILE A 375 23.82 -9.00 -6.18
N SER A 376 24.61 -8.57 -5.19
CA SER A 376 26.06 -8.51 -5.33
C SER A 376 26.67 -9.88 -5.61
N ARG A 377 26.22 -10.94 -4.95
CA ARG A 377 26.65 -12.33 -5.23
C ARG A 377 26.28 -12.78 -6.64
N GLU A 378 25.08 -12.44 -7.13
CA GLU A 378 24.66 -12.71 -8.51
C GLU A 378 25.59 -12.01 -9.51
N ARG A 379 25.89 -10.71 -9.30
CA ARG A 379 26.81 -9.94 -10.13
C ARG A 379 28.25 -10.48 -10.10
N LEU A 380 28.74 -10.92 -8.93
CA LEU A 380 30.04 -11.55 -8.80
C LEU A 380 30.11 -12.86 -9.59
N ALA A 381 29.07 -13.68 -9.54
CA ALA A 381 29.00 -14.92 -10.30
C ALA A 381 29.08 -14.66 -11.82
N ASP A 382 28.41 -13.60 -12.31
CA ASP A 382 28.46 -13.23 -13.73
C ASP A 382 29.82 -12.64 -14.14
N LEU A 383 30.42 -11.79 -13.31
CA LEU A 383 31.72 -11.18 -13.59
C LEU A 383 32.88 -12.19 -13.57
N ARG A 384 32.71 -13.31 -12.88
CA ARG A 384 33.74 -14.36 -12.76
C ARG A 384 33.71 -15.39 -13.90
N LYS A 385 32.63 -15.42 -14.68
CA LYS A 385 32.57 -16.14 -15.95
C LYS A 385 33.44 -15.46 -17.00
#